data_14b7b26e2d7ec46fb0364af4c18682cd
#
_entry.id   14b7b26e2d7ec46fb0364af4c18682cd
#
_cell.length_a   1.000
_cell.length_b   1.000
_cell.length_c   1.000
_cell.angle_alpha   90.00
_cell.angle_beta   90.00
_cell.angle_gamma   90.00
#
_symmetry.space_group_name_H-M   'P 1'
#
loop_
_entity.id
_entity.type
_entity.pdbx_description
1 polymer ?
#
loop_
_entity_poly.entity_id
_entity_poly.type
_entity_poly.pdbx_seq_one_letter_code
_entity_poly.pdbx_strand_id
1 'polypeptide(L)'
;MKTNKYLDQLILIEDFITKEEAEKTINLLNKLKEVRVDFWKPISFYESYSSGYPEDNDPILAEFGLPNNWFSDLYKRFRNVVAEVAGVPEPKLSKISFHSQKWEPGAFAPLHSDNSSNEGVMGAFTRSRYAAFLYLNDDFEGGELSFPEHNLEFTPKTGMLAAFHGGHKNMHEVKVVKKSNRYTIGSFFDDREEHDYDQETRDAWAKELADVRAMQANQAVEWSGIREEGKRLTPNGNKISEKEVK
;
A
#
# COMPACT_ATOMS: atom_id res chain seq x y z
N MET A 1 -21.93 3.66 -6.25
CA MET A 1 -20.50 3.93 -6.52
C MET A 1 -20.41 5.32 -7.13
N LYS A 2 -19.72 6.25 -6.50
CA LYS A 2 -19.52 7.62 -6.99
C LYS A 2 -18.04 7.78 -7.31
N THR A 3 -17.73 8.11 -8.56
CA THR A 3 -16.36 8.31 -9.05
C THR A 3 -16.07 9.80 -9.15
N ASN A 4 -14.99 10.24 -8.52
CA ASN A 4 -14.49 11.61 -8.60
C ASN A 4 -13.09 11.59 -9.21
N LYS A 5 -12.92 12.27 -10.33
CA LYS A 5 -11.61 12.49 -10.96
C LYS A 5 -11.09 13.85 -10.51
N TYR A 6 -9.95 13.87 -9.82
CA TYR A 6 -9.38 15.10 -9.27
C TYR A 6 -8.24 15.66 -10.11
N LEU A 7 -7.44 14.76 -10.68
CA LEU A 7 -6.35 15.06 -11.61
C LEU A 7 -6.47 14.11 -12.79
N ASP A 8 -5.73 14.36 -13.85
CA ASP A 8 -5.74 13.47 -15.01
C ASP A 8 -5.38 12.02 -14.65
N GLN A 9 -4.59 11.84 -13.57
CA GLN A 9 -4.09 10.54 -13.13
C GLN A 9 -4.39 10.26 -11.64
N LEU A 10 -5.52 10.76 -11.12
CA LEU A 10 -6.01 10.47 -9.77
C LEU A 10 -7.53 10.30 -9.79
N ILE A 11 -7.99 9.11 -9.42
CA ILE A 11 -9.40 8.75 -9.31
C ILE A 11 -9.69 8.29 -7.88
N LEU A 12 -10.75 8.81 -7.27
CA LEU A 12 -11.34 8.30 -6.04
C LEU A 12 -12.72 7.71 -6.34
N ILE A 13 -12.96 6.51 -5.83
CA ILE A 13 -14.25 5.83 -5.95
C ILE A 13 -14.80 5.59 -4.54
N GLU A 14 -15.93 6.25 -4.22
CA GLU A 14 -16.69 5.97 -3.01
C GLU A 14 -17.51 4.68 -3.19
N ASP A 15 -17.69 3.90 -2.13
CA ASP A 15 -18.45 2.65 -2.13
C ASP A 15 -17.97 1.64 -3.19
N PHE A 16 -16.64 1.52 -3.36
CA PHE A 16 -16.04 0.51 -4.23
C PHE A 16 -16.32 -0.91 -3.74
N ILE A 17 -16.36 -1.10 -2.43
CA ILE A 17 -16.94 -2.24 -1.73
C ILE A 17 -17.93 -1.73 -0.67
N THR A 18 -18.81 -2.59 -0.21
CA THR A 18 -19.75 -2.27 0.89
C THR A 18 -19.01 -2.27 2.23
N LYS A 19 -19.61 -1.60 3.24
CA LYS A 19 -19.09 -1.64 4.61
C LYS A 19 -19.06 -3.07 5.18
N GLU A 20 -20.07 -3.88 4.84
CA GLU A 20 -20.14 -5.28 5.26
C GLU A 20 -18.99 -6.11 4.67
N GLU A 21 -18.67 -5.95 3.38
CA GLU A 21 -17.53 -6.62 2.73
C GLU A 21 -16.20 -6.18 3.35
N ALA A 22 -16.05 -4.90 3.67
CA ALA A 22 -14.87 -4.38 4.33
C ALA A 22 -14.68 -4.97 5.73
N GLU A 23 -15.75 -5.01 6.55
CA GLU A 23 -15.74 -5.60 7.88
C GLU A 23 -15.40 -7.10 7.84
N LYS A 24 -16.04 -7.86 6.96
CA LYS A 24 -15.73 -9.28 6.74
C LYS A 24 -14.27 -9.49 6.37
N THR A 25 -13.72 -8.62 5.52
CA THR A 25 -12.31 -8.68 5.10
C THR A 25 -11.37 -8.41 6.28
N ILE A 26 -11.63 -7.40 7.11
CA ILE A 26 -10.82 -7.12 8.32
C ILE A 26 -10.87 -8.31 9.29
N ASN A 27 -12.05 -8.86 9.53
CA ASN A 27 -12.24 -10.00 10.42
C ASN A 27 -11.46 -11.23 9.93
N LEU A 28 -11.49 -11.50 8.63
CA LEU A 28 -10.67 -12.53 8.00
C LEU A 28 -9.16 -12.27 8.20
N LEU A 29 -8.67 -11.06 7.93
CA LEU A 29 -7.25 -10.71 8.11
C LEU A 29 -6.80 -10.86 9.58
N ASN A 30 -7.65 -10.48 10.52
CA ASN A 30 -7.37 -10.66 11.95
C ASN A 30 -7.36 -12.15 12.33
N LYS A 31 -8.24 -12.96 11.78
CA LYS A 31 -8.24 -14.42 12.00
C LYS A 31 -6.99 -15.08 11.43
N LEU A 32 -6.56 -14.69 10.24
CA LEU A 32 -5.32 -15.18 9.65
C LEU A 32 -4.10 -14.88 10.51
N LYS A 33 -4.05 -13.72 11.17
CA LYS A 33 -3.00 -13.40 12.16
C LYS A 33 -2.96 -14.38 13.32
N GLU A 34 -4.12 -14.83 13.82
CA GLU A 34 -4.20 -15.78 14.94
C GLU A 34 -3.65 -17.18 14.58
N VAL A 35 -3.86 -17.61 13.34
CA VAL A 35 -3.52 -18.96 12.87
C VAL A 35 -2.19 -19.06 12.12
N ARG A 36 -1.62 -17.93 11.67
CA ARG A 36 -0.34 -17.85 10.94
C ARG A 36 0.62 -16.94 11.69
N VAL A 37 1.66 -17.50 12.28
CA VAL A 37 2.61 -16.80 13.18
C VAL A 37 3.20 -15.52 12.55
N ASP A 38 3.58 -15.56 11.27
CA ASP A 38 4.22 -14.44 10.55
C ASP A 38 3.30 -13.81 9.51
N PHE A 39 2.00 -13.71 9.81
CA PHE A 39 1.03 -13.18 8.85
C PHE A 39 1.32 -11.70 8.52
N TRP A 40 1.46 -10.85 9.54
CA TRP A 40 1.81 -9.45 9.35
C TRP A 40 3.32 -9.25 9.38
N LYS A 41 3.90 -8.83 8.24
CA LYS A 41 5.33 -8.54 8.10
C LYS A 41 5.56 -7.04 8.09
N PRO A 42 6.55 -6.53 8.85
CA PRO A 42 6.90 -5.11 8.81
C PRO A 42 7.26 -4.65 7.41
N ILE A 43 6.82 -3.43 7.05
CA ILE A 43 7.27 -2.73 5.85
C ILE A 43 8.33 -1.72 6.29
N SER A 44 9.52 -1.80 5.71
CA SER A 44 10.67 -1.00 6.14
C SER A 44 10.57 0.50 5.84
N PHE A 45 9.76 0.89 4.84
CA PHE A 45 9.63 2.30 4.43
C PHE A 45 8.53 3.06 5.17
N TYR A 46 7.55 2.33 5.69
CA TYR A 46 6.42 2.88 6.40
C TYR A 46 6.32 2.12 7.71
N GLU A 47 6.14 2.77 8.82
CA GLU A 47 5.96 2.10 10.11
C GLU A 47 4.65 1.28 10.16
N SER A 48 4.48 0.40 9.17
CA SER A 48 3.28 -0.38 8.91
C SER A 48 3.61 -1.86 8.67
N TYR A 49 2.58 -2.65 8.44
CA TYR A 49 2.71 -4.08 8.19
C TYR A 49 2.01 -4.45 6.88
N SER A 50 2.58 -5.43 6.16
CA SER A 50 1.93 -6.05 5.02
C SER A 50 1.71 -7.54 5.23
N SER A 51 0.73 -8.09 4.55
CA SER A 51 0.49 -9.52 4.47
C SER A 51 -0.03 -9.91 3.08
N GLY A 52 0.05 -11.20 2.78
CA GLY A 52 -0.69 -11.79 1.67
C GLY A 52 -2.20 -11.85 1.94
N TYR A 53 -2.85 -12.70 1.20
CA TYR A 53 -4.30 -12.96 1.25
C TYR A 53 -4.56 -14.45 0.92
N PRO A 54 -5.73 -15.00 1.27
CA PRO A 54 -6.11 -16.36 0.86
C PRO A 54 -6.22 -16.49 -0.65
N GLU A 55 -5.86 -17.65 -1.14
CA GLU A 55 -6.08 -18.00 -2.56
C GLU A 55 -7.57 -18.22 -2.85
N ASP A 56 -7.92 -18.22 -4.13
CA ASP A 56 -9.28 -18.56 -4.55
C ASP A 56 -9.65 -19.98 -4.09
N ASN A 57 -10.88 -20.13 -3.65
CA ASN A 57 -11.45 -21.34 -3.06
C ASN A 57 -10.85 -21.77 -1.71
N ASP A 58 -10.06 -20.92 -1.03
CA ASP A 58 -9.68 -21.19 0.35
C ASP A 58 -10.95 -21.21 1.23
N PRO A 59 -11.21 -22.31 1.97
CA PRO A 59 -12.43 -22.46 2.77
C PRO A 59 -12.66 -21.33 3.78
N ILE A 60 -11.59 -20.67 4.23
CA ILE A 60 -11.67 -19.55 5.18
C ILE A 60 -12.49 -18.38 4.61
N LEU A 61 -12.52 -18.17 3.29
CA LEU A 61 -13.35 -17.12 2.68
C LEU A 61 -14.83 -17.33 2.98
N ALA A 62 -15.29 -18.57 2.87
CA ALA A 62 -16.69 -18.93 3.14
C ALA A 62 -17.03 -18.80 4.64
N GLU A 63 -16.09 -19.08 5.55
CA GLU A 63 -16.28 -18.90 7.00
C GLU A 63 -16.60 -17.44 7.36
N PHE A 64 -16.08 -16.47 6.60
CA PHE A 64 -16.34 -15.04 6.76
C PHE A 64 -17.45 -14.52 5.82
N GLY A 65 -18.11 -15.39 5.07
CA GLY A 65 -19.18 -15.03 4.12
C GLY A 65 -18.69 -14.15 2.98
N LEU A 66 -17.42 -14.34 2.55
CA LEU A 66 -16.83 -13.72 1.38
C LEU A 66 -16.92 -14.67 0.17
N PRO A 67 -17.03 -14.15 -1.06
CA PRO A 67 -16.93 -14.96 -2.27
C PRO A 67 -15.64 -15.79 -2.32
N ASN A 68 -15.69 -16.97 -2.91
CA ASN A 68 -14.53 -17.86 -3.03
C ASN A 68 -13.38 -17.31 -3.89
N ASN A 69 -13.63 -16.25 -4.66
CA ASN A 69 -12.67 -15.54 -5.51
C ASN A 69 -12.52 -14.05 -5.08
N TRP A 70 -12.75 -13.74 -3.81
CA TRP A 70 -12.84 -12.36 -3.29
C TRP A 70 -11.63 -11.50 -3.68
N PHE A 71 -10.42 -11.97 -3.39
CA PHE A 71 -9.21 -11.18 -3.63
C PHE A 71 -8.85 -11.10 -5.12
N SER A 72 -9.06 -12.16 -5.89
CA SER A 72 -8.84 -12.12 -7.33
C SER A 72 -9.85 -11.22 -8.05
N ASP A 73 -11.09 -11.14 -7.58
CA ASP A 73 -12.09 -10.19 -8.08
C ASP A 73 -11.71 -8.76 -7.74
N LEU A 74 -11.31 -8.48 -6.50
CA LEU A 74 -10.81 -7.15 -6.11
C LEU A 74 -9.63 -6.73 -6.98
N TYR A 75 -8.67 -7.64 -7.21
CA TYR A 75 -7.54 -7.35 -8.08
C TYR A 75 -7.96 -6.97 -9.50
N LYS A 76 -8.89 -7.72 -10.12
CA LYS A 76 -9.43 -7.39 -11.45
C LYS A 76 -10.11 -6.02 -11.47
N ARG A 77 -10.90 -5.73 -10.46
CA ARG A 77 -11.58 -4.43 -10.32
C ARG A 77 -10.59 -3.28 -10.15
N PHE A 78 -9.52 -3.46 -9.36
CA PHE A 78 -8.42 -2.49 -9.24
C PHE A 78 -7.77 -2.24 -10.59
N ARG A 79 -7.44 -3.31 -11.31
CA ARG A 79 -6.79 -3.25 -12.62
C ARG A 79 -7.62 -2.47 -13.63
N ASN A 80 -8.95 -2.63 -13.63
CA ASN A 80 -9.85 -1.85 -14.49
C ASN A 80 -9.78 -0.35 -14.16
N VAL A 81 -9.81 0.04 -12.89
CA VAL A 81 -9.71 1.45 -12.47
C VAL A 81 -8.34 2.02 -12.82
N VAL A 82 -7.28 1.26 -12.59
CA VAL A 82 -5.92 1.70 -12.94
C VAL A 82 -5.74 1.84 -14.46
N ALA A 83 -6.38 1.01 -15.27
CA ALA A 83 -6.40 1.15 -16.73
C ALA A 83 -6.99 2.50 -17.17
N GLU A 84 -8.04 2.97 -16.48
CA GLU A 84 -8.62 4.29 -16.69
C GLU A 84 -7.65 5.41 -16.29
N VAL A 85 -6.99 5.29 -15.13
CA VAL A 85 -5.96 6.25 -14.66
C VAL A 85 -4.79 6.31 -15.62
N ALA A 86 -4.33 5.16 -16.11
CA ALA A 86 -3.19 5.04 -17.01
C ALA A 86 -3.52 5.46 -18.46
N GLY A 87 -4.79 5.45 -18.83
CA GLY A 87 -5.22 5.69 -20.22
C GLY A 87 -4.80 4.56 -21.18
N VAL A 88 -4.65 3.33 -20.67
CA VAL A 88 -4.26 2.16 -21.47
C VAL A 88 -5.29 1.04 -21.35
N PRO A 89 -5.37 0.11 -22.32
CA PRO A 89 -6.19 -1.09 -22.16
C PRO A 89 -5.74 -1.94 -20.97
N GLU A 90 -6.70 -2.47 -20.21
CA GLU A 90 -6.45 -3.27 -19.01
C GLU A 90 -5.40 -4.39 -19.21
N PRO A 91 -5.37 -5.16 -20.32
CA PRO A 91 -4.36 -6.20 -20.53
C PRO A 91 -2.91 -5.71 -20.60
N LYS A 92 -2.67 -4.40 -20.81
CA LYS A 92 -1.33 -3.82 -20.77
C LYS A 92 -0.76 -3.65 -19.36
N LEU A 93 -1.58 -3.73 -18.34
CA LEU A 93 -1.13 -3.55 -16.97
C LEU A 93 -0.57 -4.85 -16.40
N SER A 94 0.70 -4.83 -16.03
CA SER A 94 1.37 -5.89 -15.30
C SER A 94 1.17 -5.71 -13.79
N LYS A 95 0.90 -6.80 -13.06
CA LYS A 95 0.85 -6.80 -11.60
C LYS A 95 2.26 -6.73 -11.01
N ILE A 96 2.54 -5.72 -10.22
CA ILE A 96 3.78 -5.60 -9.47
C ILE A 96 3.60 -6.15 -8.05
N SER A 97 2.51 -5.78 -7.38
CA SER A 97 2.15 -6.33 -6.08
C SER A 97 0.65 -6.28 -5.88
N PHE A 98 0.15 -7.10 -4.94
CA PHE A 98 -1.19 -7.01 -4.39
C PHE A 98 -1.14 -7.59 -2.98
N HIS A 99 -1.46 -6.78 -1.97
CA HIS A 99 -1.25 -7.14 -0.57
C HIS A 99 -2.18 -6.36 0.36
N SER A 100 -2.42 -6.93 1.54
CA SER A 100 -3.10 -6.23 2.63
C SER A 100 -2.09 -5.46 3.47
N GLN A 101 -2.51 -4.31 4.03
CA GLN A 101 -1.69 -3.48 4.91
C GLN A 101 -2.44 -3.16 6.19
N LYS A 102 -1.70 -3.10 7.30
CA LYS A 102 -2.16 -2.64 8.61
C LYS A 102 -1.22 -1.55 9.09
N TRP A 103 -1.78 -0.39 9.40
CA TRP A 103 -1.10 0.78 9.93
C TRP A 103 -1.55 0.99 11.37
N GLU A 104 -0.66 0.79 12.32
CA GLU A 104 -0.93 0.99 13.75
C GLU A 104 -0.80 2.48 14.11
N PRO A 105 -1.35 2.94 15.26
CA PRO A 105 -1.12 4.30 15.73
C PRO A 105 0.37 4.64 15.79
N GLY A 106 0.73 5.80 15.23
CA GLY A 106 2.10 6.26 15.02
C GLY A 106 2.66 5.93 13.64
N ALA A 107 2.03 5.05 12.85
CA ALA A 107 2.45 4.75 11.50
C ALA A 107 2.16 5.93 10.55
N PHE A 108 3.05 6.16 9.59
CA PHE A 108 2.92 7.18 8.56
C PHE A 108 3.76 6.82 7.34
N ALA A 109 3.53 7.48 6.21
CA ALA A 109 4.43 7.48 5.07
C ALA A 109 4.88 8.93 4.81
N PRO A 110 6.18 9.24 4.84
CA PRO A 110 6.68 10.56 4.50
C PRO A 110 6.37 10.89 3.04
N LEU A 111 6.47 12.15 2.66
CA LEU A 111 6.31 12.59 1.27
C LEU A 111 7.26 11.82 0.35
N HIS A 112 6.70 11.12 -0.64
CA HIS A 112 7.45 10.25 -1.54
C HIS A 112 6.77 10.09 -2.89
N SER A 113 7.53 9.53 -3.83
CA SER A 113 7.05 8.93 -5.07
C SER A 113 7.17 7.41 -4.95
N ASP A 114 6.21 6.66 -5.51
CA ASP A 114 6.23 5.19 -5.46
C ASP A 114 7.29 4.57 -6.37
N ASN A 115 7.64 5.24 -7.49
CA ASN A 115 8.45 4.65 -8.55
C ASN A 115 9.79 5.35 -8.80
N SER A 116 10.11 6.37 -8.02
CA SER A 116 11.35 7.16 -8.18
C SER A 116 11.76 7.78 -6.85
N SER A 117 12.98 8.32 -6.77
CA SER A 117 13.34 9.22 -5.68
C SER A 117 12.50 10.51 -5.71
N ASN A 118 12.60 11.33 -4.68
CA ASN A 118 11.93 12.64 -4.64
C ASN A 118 12.45 13.61 -5.72
N GLU A 119 13.62 13.37 -6.27
CA GLU A 119 14.21 14.10 -7.40
C GLU A 119 13.82 13.49 -8.76
N GLY A 120 13.00 12.42 -8.78
CA GLY A 120 12.52 11.76 -9.98
C GLY A 120 13.48 10.74 -10.60
N VAL A 121 14.55 10.36 -9.86
CA VAL A 121 15.49 9.34 -10.33
C VAL A 121 14.88 7.95 -10.14
N MET A 122 14.88 7.14 -11.20
CA MET A 122 14.36 5.77 -11.17
C MET A 122 15.25 4.86 -10.32
N GLY A 123 14.63 3.92 -9.60
CA GLY A 123 15.33 3.04 -8.67
C GLY A 123 14.65 1.68 -8.48
N ALA A 124 14.79 1.10 -7.30
CA ALA A 124 14.32 -0.25 -6.97
C ALA A 124 12.83 -0.50 -7.26
N PHE A 125 12.00 0.54 -7.16
CA PHE A 125 10.55 0.46 -7.33
C PHE A 125 10.05 1.11 -8.62
N THR A 126 10.93 1.31 -9.59
CA THR A 126 10.64 1.91 -10.90
C THR A 126 9.35 1.38 -11.56
N ARG A 127 9.03 0.10 -11.36
CA ARG A 127 7.83 -0.54 -11.87
C ARG A 127 6.55 -0.27 -11.08
N SER A 128 6.61 0.39 -9.93
CA SER A 128 5.42 0.82 -9.16
C SER A 128 4.84 2.11 -9.73
N ARG A 129 4.44 2.09 -11.02
CA ARG A 129 4.01 3.29 -11.74
C ARG A 129 2.63 3.76 -11.37
N TYR A 130 1.74 2.84 -11.10
CA TYR A 130 0.36 3.13 -10.71
C TYR A 130 0.05 2.41 -9.41
N ALA A 131 -0.62 3.09 -8.51
CA ALA A 131 -1.07 2.57 -7.23
C ALA A 131 -2.59 2.53 -7.17
N ALA A 132 -3.12 1.54 -6.45
CA ALA A 132 -4.52 1.48 -6.06
C ALA A 132 -4.62 1.02 -4.61
N PHE A 133 -5.29 1.80 -3.75
CA PHE A 133 -5.48 1.50 -2.33
C PHE A 133 -6.95 1.52 -1.97
N LEU A 134 -7.47 0.38 -1.53
CA LEU A 134 -8.81 0.22 -0.97
C LEU A 134 -8.75 0.35 0.54
N TYR A 135 -9.55 1.25 1.10
CA TYR A 135 -9.66 1.48 2.54
C TYR A 135 -10.76 0.59 3.13
N LEU A 136 -10.38 -0.23 4.13
CA LEU A 136 -11.29 -1.20 4.74
C LEU A 136 -12.02 -0.63 5.96
N ASN A 137 -11.53 0.46 6.55
CA ASN A 137 -12.16 1.12 7.70
C ASN A 137 -11.91 2.63 7.69
N ASP A 138 -12.65 3.34 8.53
CA ASP A 138 -12.56 4.79 8.75
C ASP A 138 -12.73 5.18 10.23
N ASP A 139 -12.62 4.21 11.14
CA ASP A 139 -12.71 4.38 12.59
C ASP A 139 -11.37 4.74 13.26
N PHE A 140 -10.43 5.25 12.49
CA PHE A 140 -9.14 5.77 12.95
C PHE A 140 -9.10 7.30 12.85
N GLU A 141 -8.14 7.94 13.55
CA GLU A 141 -7.84 9.37 13.42
C GLU A 141 -6.51 9.55 12.72
N GLY A 142 -6.35 10.63 11.94
CA GLY A 142 -5.17 10.82 11.08
C GLY A 142 -5.21 9.92 9.85
N GLY A 143 -4.03 9.57 9.31
CA GLY A 143 -3.91 8.64 8.20
C GLY A 143 -4.49 9.14 6.88
N GLU A 144 -4.67 10.46 6.74
CA GLU A 144 -5.10 11.11 5.50
C GLU A 144 -4.08 10.82 4.38
N LEU A 145 -4.58 10.62 3.16
CA LEU A 145 -3.76 10.61 1.94
C LEU A 145 -3.66 12.03 1.41
N SER A 146 -2.45 12.57 1.36
CA SER A 146 -2.17 13.94 0.96
C SER A 146 -1.28 13.99 -0.28
N PHE A 147 -1.60 14.90 -1.21
CA PHE A 147 -0.82 15.26 -2.39
C PHE A 147 -0.51 16.76 -2.29
N PRO A 148 0.54 17.17 -1.53
CA PRO A 148 0.79 18.57 -1.20
C PRO A 148 1.00 19.46 -2.43
N GLU A 149 1.68 18.97 -3.48
CA GLU A 149 1.93 19.73 -4.70
C GLU A 149 0.65 20.09 -5.47
N HIS A 150 -0.42 19.31 -5.23
CA HIS A 150 -1.74 19.54 -5.83
C HIS A 150 -2.72 20.21 -4.87
N ASN A 151 -2.29 20.51 -3.64
CA ASN A 151 -3.15 21.03 -2.57
C ASN A 151 -4.39 20.16 -2.34
N LEU A 152 -4.20 18.83 -2.38
CA LEU A 152 -5.25 17.82 -2.18
C LEU A 152 -4.95 16.98 -0.95
N GLU A 153 -5.96 16.76 -0.13
CA GLU A 153 -5.92 15.86 1.00
C GLU A 153 -7.27 15.14 1.13
N PHE A 154 -7.21 13.85 1.38
CA PHE A 154 -8.40 12.99 1.48
C PHE A 154 -8.41 12.26 2.80
N THR A 155 -9.52 12.40 3.54
CA THR A 155 -9.81 11.52 4.67
C THR A 155 -10.38 10.21 4.14
N PRO A 156 -9.70 9.08 4.35
CA PRO A 156 -10.21 7.78 3.90
C PRO A 156 -11.58 7.45 4.49
N LYS A 157 -12.40 6.78 3.69
CA LYS A 157 -13.70 6.23 4.11
C LYS A 157 -13.74 4.74 3.85
N THR A 158 -14.47 4.01 4.69
CA THR A 158 -14.71 2.58 4.51
C THR A 158 -15.26 2.28 3.12
N GLY A 159 -14.62 1.37 2.40
CA GLY A 159 -15.01 0.99 1.04
C GLY A 159 -14.53 1.93 -0.07
N MET A 160 -13.77 2.99 0.23
CA MET A 160 -13.22 3.90 -0.77
C MET A 160 -11.97 3.30 -1.43
N LEU A 161 -11.86 3.46 -2.76
CA LEU A 161 -10.65 3.18 -3.52
C LEU A 161 -10.02 4.49 -3.99
N ALA A 162 -8.71 4.66 -3.77
CA ALA A 162 -7.88 5.67 -4.41
C ALA A 162 -6.97 5.00 -5.44
N ALA A 163 -6.96 5.47 -6.68
CA ALA A 163 -6.07 4.99 -7.74
C ALA A 163 -5.38 6.17 -8.43
N PHE A 164 -4.05 6.10 -8.57
CA PHE A 164 -3.26 7.21 -9.09
C PHE A 164 -1.94 6.75 -9.72
N HIS A 165 -1.35 7.63 -10.53
CA HIS A 165 0.02 7.46 -10.99
C HIS A 165 0.99 7.83 -9.85
N GLY A 166 1.80 6.87 -9.40
CA GLY A 166 2.71 7.01 -8.26
C GLY A 166 4.06 7.68 -8.57
N GLY A 167 4.17 8.40 -9.70
CA GLY A 167 5.42 9.06 -10.10
C GLY A 167 5.66 10.41 -9.42
N HIS A 168 6.84 10.96 -9.68
CA HIS A 168 7.35 12.22 -9.10
C HIS A 168 6.37 13.41 -9.18
N LYS A 169 5.55 13.49 -10.23
CA LYS A 169 4.53 14.55 -10.36
C LYS A 169 3.32 14.40 -9.42
N ASN A 170 3.19 13.27 -8.77
CA ASN A 170 2.13 12.95 -7.82
C ASN A 170 2.74 12.49 -6.48
N MET A 171 3.75 13.21 -6.01
CA MET A 171 4.31 12.95 -4.69
C MET A 171 3.22 13.03 -3.63
N HIS A 172 3.21 12.05 -2.76
CA HIS A 172 2.15 11.91 -1.76
C HIS A 172 2.70 11.41 -0.43
N GLU A 173 1.90 11.58 0.59
CA GLU A 173 2.20 11.15 1.95
C GLU A 173 0.96 10.54 2.61
N VAL A 174 1.18 9.71 3.61
CA VAL A 174 0.14 9.29 4.56
C VAL A 174 0.44 9.96 5.88
N LYS A 175 -0.49 10.79 6.36
CA LYS A 175 -0.37 11.45 7.65
C LYS A 175 -0.32 10.43 8.79
N VAL A 176 0.23 10.83 9.93
CA VAL A 176 0.33 9.95 11.10
C VAL A 176 -1.04 9.40 11.49
N VAL A 177 -1.15 8.09 11.59
CA VAL A 177 -2.31 7.41 12.19
C VAL A 177 -2.24 7.64 13.70
N LYS A 178 -3.27 8.26 14.29
CA LYS A 178 -3.26 8.70 15.70
C LYS A 178 -3.99 7.75 16.64
N LYS A 179 -5.04 7.08 16.14
CA LYS A 179 -5.91 6.25 16.94
C LYS A 179 -6.47 5.11 16.10
N SER A 180 -6.59 3.93 16.68
CA SER A 180 -7.03 2.70 16.00
C SER A 180 -6.14 2.28 14.84
N ASN A 181 -6.32 1.07 14.33
CA ASN A 181 -5.57 0.58 13.17
C ASN A 181 -6.27 1.02 11.88
N ARG A 182 -5.49 1.42 10.88
CA ARG A 182 -5.95 1.68 9.52
C ARG A 182 -5.62 0.45 8.67
N TYR A 183 -6.63 -0.12 8.02
CA TYR A 183 -6.50 -1.28 7.14
C TYR A 183 -6.72 -0.90 5.68
N THR A 184 -5.83 -1.38 4.80
CA THR A 184 -5.97 -1.20 3.35
C THR A 184 -5.62 -2.49 2.61
N ILE A 185 -6.15 -2.61 1.38
CA ILE A 185 -5.62 -3.52 0.36
C ILE A 185 -4.97 -2.65 -0.69
N GLY A 186 -3.68 -2.89 -0.97
CA GLY A 186 -2.88 -2.13 -1.92
C GLY A 186 -2.41 -2.96 -3.10
N SER A 187 -2.28 -2.33 -4.25
CA SER A 187 -1.71 -2.93 -5.44
C SER A 187 -0.92 -1.91 -6.24
N PHE A 188 0.20 -2.36 -6.80
CA PHE A 188 0.97 -1.60 -7.77
C PHE A 188 0.94 -2.26 -9.14
N PHE A 189 0.98 -1.42 -10.18
CA PHE A 189 0.90 -1.81 -11.58
C PHE A 189 1.93 -1.08 -12.43
N ASP A 190 2.29 -1.71 -13.53
CA ASP A 190 3.16 -1.17 -14.57
C ASP A 190 2.51 -1.33 -15.95
N ASP A 191 2.53 -0.31 -16.77
CA ASP A 191 2.05 -0.32 -18.17
C ASP A 191 3.18 -0.51 -19.19
N ARG A 192 4.41 -0.78 -18.71
CA ARG A 192 5.59 -1.06 -19.50
C ARG A 192 6.00 -2.52 -19.36
N GLU A 193 6.59 -3.04 -20.43
CA GLU A 193 7.30 -4.31 -20.40
C GLU A 193 8.74 -4.09 -19.91
N GLU A 194 9.40 -5.16 -19.45
CA GLU A 194 10.77 -5.06 -18.94
C GLU A 194 11.76 -4.52 -19.99
N HIS A 195 11.54 -4.84 -21.27
CA HIS A 195 12.37 -4.37 -22.37
C HIS A 195 12.17 -2.88 -22.71
N ASP A 196 11.11 -2.24 -22.22
CA ASP A 196 10.87 -0.80 -22.40
C ASP A 196 11.80 0.06 -21.51
N TYR A 197 12.47 -0.57 -20.56
CA TYR A 197 13.47 0.08 -19.71
C TYR A 197 14.87 -0.10 -20.32
N ASP A 198 15.69 0.96 -20.32
CA ASP A 198 17.08 0.83 -20.73
C ASP A 198 17.90 -0.05 -19.77
N GLN A 199 19.09 -0.47 -20.24
CA GLN A 199 19.91 -1.40 -19.45
C GLN A 199 20.39 -0.76 -18.14
N GLU A 200 20.71 0.53 -18.15
CA GLU A 200 21.17 1.25 -16.95
C GLU A 200 20.07 1.27 -15.88
N THR A 201 18.82 1.56 -16.26
CA THR A 201 17.66 1.51 -15.36
C THR A 201 17.44 0.09 -14.81
N ARG A 202 17.57 -0.96 -15.63
CA ARG A 202 17.43 -2.35 -15.19
C ARG A 202 18.53 -2.75 -14.20
N ASP A 203 19.76 -2.34 -14.46
CA ASP A 203 20.91 -2.65 -13.58
C ASP A 203 20.81 -1.90 -12.24
N ALA A 204 20.41 -0.61 -12.27
CA ALA A 204 20.15 0.18 -11.07
C ALA A 204 19.01 -0.44 -10.24
N TRP A 205 17.90 -0.81 -10.88
CA TRP A 205 16.79 -1.48 -10.25
C TRP A 205 17.19 -2.81 -9.59
N ALA A 206 17.91 -3.67 -10.31
CA ALA A 206 18.36 -4.96 -9.78
C ALA A 206 19.27 -4.79 -8.55
N LYS A 207 20.20 -3.82 -8.60
CA LYS A 207 21.09 -3.49 -7.49
C LYS A 207 20.33 -2.99 -6.26
N GLU A 208 19.49 -1.95 -6.43
CA GLU A 208 18.75 -1.38 -5.31
C GLU A 208 17.74 -2.37 -4.72
N LEU A 209 17.11 -3.21 -5.55
CA LEU A 209 16.22 -4.25 -5.06
C LEU A 209 16.97 -5.29 -4.21
N ALA A 210 18.23 -5.61 -4.57
CA ALA A 210 19.07 -6.48 -3.76
C ALA A 210 19.43 -5.81 -2.43
N ASP A 211 19.78 -4.52 -2.43
CA ASP A 211 20.11 -3.74 -1.24
C ASP A 211 18.88 -3.61 -0.30
N VAL A 212 17.69 -3.32 -0.85
CA VAL A 212 16.43 -3.27 -0.10
C VAL A 212 16.10 -4.63 0.54
N ARG A 213 16.27 -5.74 -0.19
CA ARG A 213 16.03 -7.08 0.35
C ARG A 213 17.01 -7.43 1.47
N ALA A 214 18.28 -7.05 1.32
CA ALA A 214 19.30 -7.24 2.35
C ALA A 214 18.96 -6.42 3.62
N MET A 215 18.55 -5.15 3.44
CA MET A 215 18.11 -4.29 4.54
C MET A 215 16.87 -4.85 5.25
N GLN A 216 15.87 -5.32 4.51
CA GLN A 216 14.66 -5.94 5.07
C GLN A 216 14.98 -7.22 5.86
N ALA A 217 15.91 -8.04 5.35
CA ALA A 217 16.35 -9.24 6.05
C ALA A 217 17.05 -8.90 7.38
N ASN A 218 17.92 -7.89 7.39
CA ASN A 218 18.61 -7.42 8.60
C ASN A 218 17.63 -6.79 9.62
N GLN A 219 16.67 -5.97 9.15
CA GLN A 219 15.66 -5.37 10.02
C GLN A 219 14.73 -6.40 10.63
N ALA A 220 14.38 -7.47 9.93
CA ALA A 220 13.58 -8.56 10.50
C ALA A 220 14.27 -9.21 11.71
N VAL A 221 15.61 -9.24 11.74
CA VAL A 221 16.41 -9.72 12.87
C VAL A 221 16.41 -8.68 14.01
N GLU A 222 16.59 -7.40 13.70
CA GLU A 222 16.58 -6.31 14.70
C GLU A 222 15.20 -6.09 15.32
N TRP A 223 14.12 -6.14 14.54
CA TRP A 223 12.75 -5.98 15.03
C TRP A 223 12.31 -7.09 15.98
N SER A 224 12.84 -8.30 15.84
CA SER A 224 12.60 -9.37 16.80
C SER A 224 13.19 -9.05 18.19
N GLY A 225 14.27 -8.26 18.26
CA GLY A 225 14.90 -7.80 19.51
C GLY A 225 14.29 -6.50 20.08
N ILE A 226 13.86 -5.58 19.23
CA ILE A 226 13.36 -4.24 19.62
C ILE A 226 11.95 -4.30 20.23
N ARG A 227 11.11 -5.29 19.87
CA ARG A 227 9.79 -5.48 20.47
C ARG A 227 9.85 -5.76 21.98
N GLU A 228 10.97 -6.28 22.49
CA GLU A 228 11.15 -6.49 23.93
C GLU A 228 11.47 -5.20 24.70
N GLU A 229 11.97 -4.15 24.04
CA GLU A 229 12.43 -2.91 24.68
C GLU A 229 11.55 -1.67 24.46
N GLY A 230 10.50 -1.73 23.63
CA GLY A 230 9.56 -0.61 23.42
C GLY A 230 10.14 0.62 22.69
N LYS A 231 11.27 0.49 22.00
CA LYS A 231 11.92 1.61 21.28
C LYS A 231 11.66 1.55 19.78
N ARG A 232 11.16 2.66 19.23
CA ARG A 232 10.96 2.84 17.78
C ARG A 232 12.19 3.52 17.15
N LEU A 233 12.61 3.04 15.98
CA LEU A 233 13.63 3.67 15.15
C LEU A 233 13.02 4.08 13.81
N THR A 234 13.46 5.23 13.26
CA THR A 234 13.13 5.61 11.88
C THR A 234 13.88 4.72 10.88
N PRO A 235 13.45 4.66 9.59
CA PRO A 235 14.17 3.95 8.54
C PRO A 235 15.64 4.34 8.37
N ASN A 236 16.03 5.52 8.85
CA ASN A 236 17.41 6.04 8.84
C ASN A 236 18.16 5.80 10.17
N GLY A 237 17.65 4.96 11.07
CA GLY A 237 18.27 4.66 12.36
C GLY A 237 18.22 5.79 13.40
N ASN A 238 17.50 6.87 13.13
CA ASN A 238 17.35 7.97 14.07
C ASN A 238 16.22 7.68 15.06
N LYS A 239 16.46 7.93 16.33
CA LYS A 239 15.42 7.85 17.38
C LYS A 239 14.43 9.01 17.18
N ILE A 240 13.15 8.67 17.03
CA ILE A 240 12.08 9.68 17.10
C ILE A 240 12.02 10.17 18.56
N SER A 241 12.27 11.44 18.79
CA SER A 241 12.06 12.01 20.13
C SER A 241 10.55 12.18 20.36
N GLU A 242 10.07 11.88 21.56
CA GLU A 242 8.66 12.04 21.96
C GLU A 242 8.12 13.49 21.77
N LYS A 243 8.96 14.44 21.36
CA LYS A 243 8.61 15.84 21.13
C LYS A 243 8.05 16.11 19.72
N GLU A 244 8.20 15.21 18.78
CA GLU A 244 7.72 15.37 17.39
C GLU A 244 6.35 14.73 17.12
N VAL A 245 5.73 14.15 18.17
CA VAL A 245 4.41 13.50 18.11
C VAL A 245 3.34 14.34 18.82
N LYS A 246 3.39 15.66 18.72
CA LYS A 246 2.32 16.54 19.22
C LYS A 246 1.62 17.25 18.10
#